data_92912ed151b156dc22b0a1ab80947e55
#
_entry.id   92912ed151b156dc22b0a1ab80947e55
#
_cell.length_a   1.000
_cell.length_b   1.000
_cell.length_c   1.000
_cell.angle_alpha   90.00
_cell.angle_beta   90.00
_cell.angle_gamma   90.00
#
_symmetry.space_group_name_H-M   'P 1'
#
loop_
_entity.id
_entity.type
_entity.pdbx_description
1 polymer ?
#
loop_
_entity_poly.entity_id
_entity_poly.type
_entity_poly.pdbx_seq_one_letter_code
_entity_poly.pdbx_strand_id
1 'polypeptide(L)'
;AIVEGVAQKILRGEVPEALLSQHIFSLDLPALLSGAKYRGDFEERFRNCLQEATQNEQIILFIDELHTIVGAGAAEGAIDAANMLKPQLARGEVKLIGATTTEEFRKYIEKDSALERRFQPIQVLEPSPEACFSILCGLRETYANFHHIEIPDAILRQAVSCSVRYLHDRYLPDKAIDLLDEACSRARIRCEQEHVSCPVVTESDLAEIVSMRIGIPVQKITTAQQQRLMTLEQELQQQIIGHTAAIRQLSAALIRARTGLREENRPIGCFLFTGPTGVGKTALAKAAALHLFDDKDSLIRFDMSEYMEKHTVSKLIGAPPGYVGYEEGGTLCERVRKRPYCVILFDEIEKAHPDICNILLQIMEDGVLSDSNGRKTDFTNALLILTSNLGGTGSKPPAG
;
A
#
# COMPACT_ATOMS: atom_id res chain seq x y z
N ALA A 1 4.49 20.34 1.20
CA ALA A 1 3.18 20.84 0.73
C ALA A 1 2.42 21.63 1.80
N ILE A 2 2.07 21.07 3.00
CA ILE A 2 1.28 21.80 4.04
C ILE A 2 2.07 23.03 4.52
N VAL A 3 3.33 22.88 4.87
CA VAL A 3 4.19 23.96 5.36
C VAL A 3 4.43 25.02 4.28
N GLU A 4 4.62 24.62 3.04
CA GLU A 4 4.69 25.53 1.89
C GLU A 4 3.37 26.30 1.69
N GLY A 5 2.22 25.63 1.87
CA GLY A 5 0.92 26.30 1.85
C GLY A 5 0.77 27.34 2.95
N VAL A 6 1.29 27.06 4.16
CA VAL A 6 1.35 28.06 5.24
C VAL A 6 2.25 29.23 4.88
N ALA A 7 3.43 28.97 4.32
CA ALA A 7 4.34 30.02 3.86
C ALA A 7 3.71 30.92 2.77
N GLN A 8 2.99 30.34 1.80
CA GLN A 8 2.24 31.10 0.80
C GLN A 8 1.13 31.96 1.41
N LYS A 9 0.40 31.45 2.42
CA LYS A 9 -0.62 32.22 3.12
C LYS A 9 -0.01 33.39 3.90
N ILE A 10 1.15 33.19 4.52
CA ILE A 10 1.90 34.29 5.18
C ILE A 10 2.22 35.38 4.16
N LEU A 11 2.76 34.99 2.99
CA LEU A 11 3.08 35.95 1.93
C LEU A 11 1.87 36.71 1.39
N ARG A 12 0.69 36.08 1.35
CA ARG A 12 -0.57 36.71 0.91
C ARG A 12 -1.25 37.54 2.00
N GLY A 13 -0.74 37.51 3.23
CA GLY A 13 -1.40 38.12 4.39
C GLY A 13 -2.68 37.46 4.86
N GLU A 14 -2.92 36.19 4.49
CA GLU A 14 -4.10 35.39 4.84
C GLU A 14 -3.92 34.63 6.16
N VAL A 15 -3.20 35.21 7.10
CA VAL A 15 -2.85 34.61 8.39
C VAL A 15 -3.12 35.58 9.52
N PRO A 16 -3.25 35.11 10.77
CA PRO A 16 -3.35 35.97 11.95
C PRO A 16 -2.16 36.95 12.05
N GLU A 17 -2.39 38.12 12.64
CA GLU A 17 -1.42 39.21 12.74
C GLU A 17 -0.06 38.77 13.31
N ALA A 18 -0.07 37.85 14.28
CA ALA A 18 1.13 37.27 14.90
C ALA A 18 2.02 36.48 13.92
N LEU A 19 1.52 36.06 12.78
CA LEU A 19 2.24 35.30 11.77
C LEU A 19 2.64 36.12 10.54
N LEU A 20 2.14 37.34 10.38
CA LEU A 20 2.39 38.18 9.20
C LEU A 20 3.87 38.49 8.98
N SER A 21 4.64 38.62 10.07
CA SER A 21 6.07 38.91 10.05
C SER A 21 6.96 37.68 10.06
N GLN A 22 6.37 36.48 10.09
CA GLN A 22 7.14 35.25 10.18
C GLN A 22 7.63 34.77 8.82
N HIS A 23 8.80 34.13 8.82
CA HIS A 23 9.42 33.51 7.64
C HIS A 23 9.72 32.06 7.92
N ILE A 24 9.31 31.18 7.03
CA ILE A 24 9.59 29.74 7.18
C ILE A 24 10.83 29.39 6.36
N PHE A 25 11.83 28.82 7.03
CA PHE A 25 13.06 28.34 6.43
C PHE A 25 13.11 26.81 6.52
N SER A 26 13.24 26.14 5.38
CA SER A 26 13.46 24.69 5.35
C SER A 26 14.94 24.40 5.59
N LEU A 27 15.21 23.57 6.60
CA LEU A 27 16.54 23.10 6.92
C LEU A 27 16.83 21.81 6.16
N ASP A 28 17.73 21.88 5.19
CA ASP A 28 18.18 20.74 4.40
C ASP A 28 19.29 19.99 5.15
N LEU A 29 18.92 18.89 5.84
CA LEU A 29 19.87 18.08 6.60
C LEU A 29 20.91 17.39 5.72
N PRO A 30 20.55 16.75 4.58
CA PRO A 30 21.51 16.26 3.62
C PRO A 30 22.56 17.30 3.17
N ALA A 31 22.13 18.53 2.92
CA ALA A 31 23.05 19.60 2.52
C ALA A 31 24.00 20.00 3.65
N LEU A 32 23.54 20.00 4.90
CA LEU A 32 24.39 20.26 6.07
C LEU A 32 25.46 19.16 6.28
N LEU A 33 25.11 17.91 5.97
CA LEU A 33 26.01 16.75 6.02
C LEU A 33 26.98 16.75 4.83
N SER A 34 26.55 17.21 3.66
CA SER A 34 27.36 17.25 2.46
C SER A 34 28.53 18.23 2.63
N GLY A 35 29.75 17.71 2.46
CA GLY A 35 30.98 18.51 2.62
C GLY A 35 31.45 18.68 4.06
N ALA A 36 30.81 18.08 5.05
CA ALA A 36 31.36 17.91 6.40
C ALA A 36 32.31 16.71 6.37
N LYS A 37 33.61 16.95 6.47
CA LYS A 37 34.65 15.88 6.52
C LYS A 37 34.64 15.19 7.88
N TYR A 38 34.27 15.89 8.93
CA TYR A 38 34.25 15.43 10.31
C TYR A 38 32.91 15.75 10.97
N ARG A 39 32.55 14.98 11.99
CA ARG A 39 31.36 15.18 12.82
C ARG A 39 31.23 16.61 13.37
N GLY A 40 32.35 17.20 13.78
CA GLY A 40 32.40 18.55 14.32
C GLY A 40 31.93 19.64 13.34
N ASP A 41 32.21 19.46 12.05
CA ASP A 41 31.82 20.44 11.00
C ASP A 41 30.29 20.53 10.87
N PHE A 42 29.60 19.37 10.96
CA PHE A 42 28.12 19.36 10.95
C PHE A 42 27.54 20.00 12.21
N GLU A 43 28.07 19.62 13.38
CA GLU A 43 27.61 20.16 14.67
C GLU A 43 27.77 21.68 14.72
N GLU A 44 28.87 22.20 14.22
CA GLU A 44 29.12 23.64 14.13
C GLU A 44 28.12 24.33 13.19
N ARG A 45 27.91 23.81 11.97
CA ARG A 45 26.94 24.36 11.02
C ARG A 45 25.53 24.34 11.57
N PHE A 46 25.11 23.24 12.15
CA PHE A 46 23.78 23.09 12.74
C PHE A 46 23.59 24.06 13.90
N ARG A 47 24.61 24.21 14.77
CA ARG A 47 24.61 25.18 15.86
C ARG A 47 24.46 26.61 15.35
N ASN A 48 25.18 26.98 14.32
CA ASN A 48 25.09 28.31 13.72
C ASN A 48 23.69 28.58 13.17
N CYS A 49 23.08 27.63 12.46
CA CYS A 49 21.68 27.75 12.00
C CYS A 49 20.70 27.97 13.16
N LEU A 50 20.87 27.21 14.27
CA LEU A 50 20.02 27.36 15.44
C LEU A 50 20.25 28.72 16.14
N GLN A 51 21.50 29.23 16.21
CA GLN A 51 21.80 30.55 16.77
C GLN A 51 21.17 31.67 15.94
N GLU A 52 21.24 31.60 14.62
CA GLU A 52 20.57 32.58 13.75
C GLU A 52 19.06 32.58 13.97
N ALA A 53 18.45 31.40 14.07
CA ALA A 53 17.02 31.25 14.35
C ALA A 53 16.63 31.80 15.74
N THR A 54 17.51 31.66 16.74
CA THR A 54 17.30 32.19 18.09
C THR A 54 17.40 33.72 18.13
N GLN A 55 18.32 34.31 17.33
CA GLN A 55 18.52 35.76 17.27
C GLN A 55 17.41 36.49 16.53
N ASN A 56 16.64 35.80 15.71
CA ASN A 56 15.57 36.40 14.91
C ASN A 56 14.23 35.71 15.20
N GLU A 57 13.40 36.35 16.01
CA GLU A 57 12.07 35.85 16.40
C GLU A 57 11.10 35.67 15.23
N GLN A 58 11.44 36.19 14.04
CA GLN A 58 10.63 36.06 12.82
C GLN A 58 10.88 34.75 12.08
N ILE A 59 11.86 33.94 12.52
CA ILE A 59 12.21 32.69 11.85
C ILE A 59 11.43 31.51 12.46
N ILE A 60 10.79 30.75 11.58
CA ILE A 60 10.26 29.43 11.87
C ILE A 60 11.08 28.43 11.07
N LEU A 61 11.75 27.51 11.74
CA LEU A 61 12.47 26.44 11.07
C LEU A 61 11.51 25.31 10.69
N PHE A 62 11.65 24.79 9.50
CA PHE A 62 10.99 23.56 9.06
C PHE A 62 12.05 22.46 8.87
N ILE A 63 11.84 21.32 9.50
CA ILE A 63 12.69 20.13 9.35
C ILE A 63 11.83 18.98 8.86
N ASP A 64 12.11 18.54 7.64
CA ASP A 64 11.53 17.31 7.13
C ASP A 64 12.29 16.10 7.67
N GLU A 65 11.60 14.97 7.82
CA GLU A 65 12.16 13.75 8.41
C GLU A 65 12.85 14.00 9.78
N LEU A 66 12.18 14.73 10.68
CA LEU A 66 12.73 15.13 11.98
C LEU A 66 13.33 13.95 12.77
N HIS A 67 12.83 12.74 12.56
CA HIS A 67 13.35 11.51 13.18
C HIS A 67 14.82 11.23 12.84
N THR A 68 15.32 11.71 11.70
CA THR A 68 16.72 11.52 11.29
C THR A 68 17.69 12.22 12.23
N ILE A 69 17.28 13.35 12.82
CA ILE A 69 18.06 14.08 13.83
C ILE A 69 18.04 13.33 15.17
N VAL A 70 16.90 12.73 15.52
CA VAL A 70 16.68 12.10 16.84
C VAL A 70 17.17 10.66 16.84
N GLY A 71 16.99 9.93 15.74
CA GLY A 71 17.31 8.50 15.60
C GLY A 71 18.80 8.23 15.34
N ALA A 72 19.54 9.20 14.88
CA ALA A 72 20.95 9.05 14.54
C ALA A 72 21.85 8.73 15.74
N GLY A 73 21.39 8.92 16.99
CA GLY A 73 22.14 8.67 18.21
C GLY A 73 22.39 7.20 18.60
N ALA A 74 21.77 6.23 17.89
CA ALA A 74 21.85 4.81 18.25
C ALA A 74 22.99 4.01 17.60
N ALA A 75 23.68 4.55 16.59
CA ALA A 75 24.82 3.91 15.94
C ALA A 75 26.15 4.57 16.42
N GLU A 76 27.18 3.78 16.66
CA GLU A 76 28.53 4.28 16.98
C GLU A 76 29.00 5.26 15.88
N GLY A 77 29.09 6.55 16.22
CA GLY A 77 29.44 7.64 15.29
C GLY A 77 28.27 8.50 14.80
N ALA A 78 27.05 8.25 15.26
CA ALA A 78 25.87 9.01 14.88
C ALA A 78 25.83 10.41 15.49
N ILE A 79 25.28 11.34 14.75
CA ILE A 79 25.23 12.78 15.03
C ILE A 79 24.18 13.05 16.09
N ASP A 80 24.60 13.62 17.23
CA ASP A 80 23.70 13.95 18.34
C ASP A 80 23.09 15.35 18.21
N ALA A 81 22.48 15.62 17.07
CA ALA A 81 21.81 16.89 16.79
C ALA A 81 20.59 17.11 17.70
N ALA A 82 19.99 16.02 18.21
CA ALA A 82 18.88 16.11 19.13
C ALA A 82 19.27 16.80 20.44
N ASN A 83 20.45 16.51 21.00
CA ASN A 83 20.93 17.14 22.23
C ASN A 83 21.27 18.62 22.05
N MET A 84 21.53 19.06 20.83
CA MET A 84 21.72 20.49 20.52
C MET A 84 20.39 21.24 20.40
N LEU A 85 19.35 20.55 19.93
CA LEU A 85 18.02 21.14 19.73
C LEU A 85 17.22 21.22 21.05
N LYS A 86 17.33 20.21 21.91
CA LYS A 86 16.58 20.10 23.19
C LYS A 86 16.66 21.32 24.06
N PRO A 87 17.84 21.93 24.35
CA PRO A 87 17.95 23.10 25.23
C PRO A 87 17.23 24.33 24.66
N GLN A 88 17.25 24.53 23.35
CA GLN A 88 16.64 25.70 22.69
C GLN A 88 15.11 25.55 22.61
N LEU A 89 14.64 24.37 22.34
CA LEU A 89 13.21 24.04 22.43
C LEU A 89 12.71 24.14 23.88
N ALA A 90 13.53 23.76 24.84
CA ALA A 90 13.17 23.84 26.25
C ALA A 90 12.96 25.28 26.76
N ARG A 91 13.73 26.24 26.20
CA ARG A 91 13.63 27.66 26.52
C ARG A 91 12.62 28.41 25.65
N GLY A 92 12.07 27.76 24.60
CA GLY A 92 11.17 28.40 23.65
C GLY A 92 11.86 29.43 22.74
N GLU A 93 13.19 29.34 22.61
CA GLU A 93 14.01 30.27 21.84
C GLU A 93 13.90 30.06 20.34
N VAL A 94 13.50 28.86 19.89
CA VAL A 94 13.35 28.47 18.49
C VAL A 94 11.94 27.98 18.20
N LYS A 95 11.34 28.51 17.14
CA LYS A 95 10.08 28.03 16.60
C LYS A 95 10.38 26.97 15.53
N LEU A 96 9.85 25.77 15.71
CA LEU A 96 10.16 24.63 14.87
C LEU A 96 8.89 23.91 14.43
N ILE A 97 8.80 23.59 13.14
CA ILE A 97 7.85 22.67 12.55
C ILE A 97 8.63 21.45 12.10
N GLY A 98 8.30 20.27 12.62
CA GLY A 98 8.89 19.01 12.20
C GLY A 98 7.88 18.15 11.45
N ALA A 99 8.30 17.50 10.39
CA ALA A 99 7.52 16.47 9.73
C ALA A 99 8.16 15.09 9.95
N THR A 100 7.35 14.07 10.19
CA THR A 100 7.80 12.68 10.35
C THR A 100 6.63 11.72 10.14
N THR A 101 6.89 10.43 9.98
CA THR A 101 5.84 9.42 9.95
C THR A 101 5.32 9.11 11.35
N THR A 102 4.09 8.56 11.44
CA THR A 102 3.50 8.19 12.73
C THR A 102 4.30 7.08 13.43
N GLU A 103 4.87 6.15 12.67
CA GLU A 103 5.71 5.07 13.21
C GLU A 103 7.00 5.61 13.81
N GLU A 104 7.67 6.50 13.09
CA GLU A 104 8.93 7.13 13.53
C GLU A 104 8.72 8.12 14.68
N PHE A 105 7.60 8.84 14.69
CA PHE A 105 7.23 9.67 15.83
C PHE A 105 7.15 8.83 17.11
N ARG A 106 6.43 7.71 17.09
CA ARG A 106 6.34 6.79 18.24
C ARG A 106 7.67 6.17 18.62
N LYS A 107 8.50 5.83 17.63
CA LYS A 107 9.78 5.17 17.85
C LYS A 107 10.85 6.10 18.45
N TYR A 108 10.91 7.34 18.01
CA TYR A 108 12.01 8.25 18.29
C TYR A 108 11.62 9.48 19.12
N ILE A 109 10.45 10.08 18.89
CA ILE A 109 10.03 11.33 19.54
C ILE A 109 9.28 11.06 20.85
N GLU A 110 8.27 10.20 20.81
CA GLU A 110 7.41 9.86 21.94
C GLU A 110 8.19 9.16 23.08
N LYS A 111 9.25 8.43 22.74
CA LYS A 111 10.14 7.80 23.76
C LYS A 111 11.09 8.78 24.44
N ASP A 112 11.31 9.94 23.87
CA ASP A 112 12.16 10.98 24.45
C ASP A 112 11.30 12.03 25.17
N SER A 113 11.20 11.90 26.47
CA SER A 113 10.37 12.77 27.34
C SER A 113 10.67 14.26 27.23
N ALA A 114 11.88 14.63 26.78
CA ALA A 114 12.27 16.02 26.60
C ALA A 114 11.70 16.58 25.27
N LEU A 115 11.60 15.76 24.22
CA LEU A 115 11.02 16.16 22.95
C LEU A 115 9.50 16.04 22.96
N GLU A 116 8.95 14.97 23.51
CA GLU A 116 7.50 14.73 23.62
C GLU A 116 6.76 15.93 24.23
N ARG A 117 7.32 16.51 25.32
CA ARG A 117 6.71 17.68 25.98
C ARG A 117 6.85 18.99 25.23
N ARG A 118 7.63 19.04 24.15
CA ARG A 118 7.93 20.25 23.38
C ARG A 118 7.29 20.26 22.01
N PHE A 119 6.98 19.10 21.48
CA PHE A 119 6.26 18.97 20.22
C PHE A 119 4.79 18.67 20.47
N GLN A 120 3.92 19.49 19.90
CA GLN A 120 2.51 19.18 19.83
C GLN A 120 2.25 18.39 18.55
N PRO A 121 1.85 17.11 18.64
CA PRO A 121 1.59 16.29 17.45
C PRO A 121 0.33 16.79 16.74
N ILE A 122 0.45 17.02 15.43
CA ILE A 122 -0.65 17.28 14.52
C ILE A 122 -0.74 16.11 13.57
N GLN A 123 -1.77 15.29 13.72
CA GLN A 123 -1.96 14.13 12.86
C GLN A 123 -2.56 14.53 11.52
N VAL A 124 -1.84 14.24 10.44
CA VAL A 124 -2.31 14.40 9.07
C VAL A 124 -2.85 13.05 8.60
N LEU A 125 -4.17 12.98 8.42
CA LEU A 125 -4.85 11.76 7.97
C LEU A 125 -4.87 11.69 6.44
N GLU A 126 -5.05 10.48 5.92
CA GLU A 126 -5.32 10.25 4.50
C GLU A 126 -6.60 11.01 4.10
N PRO A 127 -6.57 11.79 3.01
CA PRO A 127 -7.75 12.53 2.57
C PRO A 127 -8.82 11.59 2.03
N SER A 128 -10.10 12.01 2.13
CA SER A 128 -11.20 11.30 1.47
C SER A 128 -11.04 11.33 -0.06
N PRO A 129 -11.68 10.41 -0.79
CA PRO A 129 -11.66 10.42 -2.26
C PRO A 129 -12.11 11.76 -2.85
N GLU A 130 -13.12 12.42 -2.24
CA GLU A 130 -13.59 13.73 -2.69
C GLU A 130 -12.57 14.84 -2.43
N ALA A 131 -11.92 14.82 -1.27
CA ALA A 131 -10.83 15.75 -0.97
C ALA A 131 -9.64 15.53 -1.90
N CYS A 132 -9.30 14.26 -2.19
CA CYS A 132 -8.25 13.91 -3.15
C CYS A 132 -8.59 14.42 -4.57
N PHE A 133 -9.83 14.27 -5.02
CA PHE A 133 -10.27 14.85 -6.30
C PHE A 133 -10.07 16.36 -6.34
N SER A 134 -10.41 17.07 -5.26
CA SER A 134 -10.19 18.53 -5.17
C SER A 134 -8.70 18.89 -5.23
N ILE A 135 -7.83 18.08 -4.61
CA ILE A 135 -6.37 18.24 -4.71
C ILE A 135 -5.91 18.08 -6.16
N LEU A 136 -6.35 17.01 -6.84
CA LEU A 136 -5.99 16.78 -8.26
C LEU A 136 -6.50 17.91 -9.17
N CYS A 137 -7.68 18.46 -8.92
CA CYS A 137 -8.17 19.65 -9.65
C CYS A 137 -7.24 20.84 -9.48
N GLY A 138 -6.70 21.07 -8.29
CA GLY A 138 -5.71 22.13 -8.03
C GLY A 138 -4.38 21.90 -8.72
N LEU A 139 -3.99 20.65 -8.91
CA LEU A 139 -2.73 20.28 -9.58
C LEU A 139 -2.84 20.17 -11.11
N ARG A 140 -4.06 20.09 -11.64
CA ARG A 140 -4.35 19.84 -13.06
C ARG A 140 -3.56 20.73 -14.00
N GLU A 141 -3.59 22.05 -13.79
CA GLU A 141 -2.91 23.00 -14.68
C GLU A 141 -1.40 22.80 -14.68
N THR A 142 -0.81 22.46 -13.53
CA THR A 142 0.62 22.20 -13.40
C THR A 142 1.02 20.98 -14.23
N TYR A 143 0.28 19.87 -14.12
CA TYR A 143 0.54 18.65 -14.88
C TYR A 143 0.20 18.83 -16.37
N ALA A 144 -0.91 19.50 -16.71
CA ALA A 144 -1.31 19.79 -18.07
C ALA A 144 -0.23 20.61 -18.81
N ASN A 145 0.33 21.62 -18.15
CA ASN A 145 1.40 22.45 -18.70
C ASN A 145 2.73 21.68 -18.81
N PHE A 146 3.06 20.86 -17.82
CA PHE A 146 4.31 20.08 -17.82
C PHE A 146 4.32 19.02 -18.93
N HIS A 147 3.23 18.30 -19.09
CA HIS A 147 3.11 17.24 -20.10
C HIS A 147 2.62 17.74 -21.47
N HIS A 148 2.20 19.02 -21.58
CA HIS A 148 1.56 19.60 -22.77
C HIS A 148 0.35 18.81 -23.24
N ILE A 149 -0.57 18.47 -22.31
CA ILE A 149 -1.72 17.60 -22.54
C ILE A 149 -2.95 18.14 -21.80
N GLU A 150 -4.14 17.91 -22.36
CA GLU A 150 -5.40 18.25 -21.69
C GLU A 150 -5.83 17.11 -20.75
N ILE A 151 -6.27 17.47 -19.54
CA ILE A 151 -6.70 16.51 -18.51
C ILE A 151 -8.16 16.81 -18.16
N PRO A 152 -9.13 16.00 -18.66
CA PRO A 152 -10.54 16.14 -18.33
C PRO A 152 -10.85 15.81 -16.86
N ASP A 153 -11.89 16.45 -16.28
CA ASP A 153 -12.35 16.16 -14.91
C ASP A 153 -12.74 14.68 -14.70
N ALA A 154 -13.30 14.05 -15.74
CA ALA A 154 -13.64 12.63 -15.72
C ALA A 154 -12.41 11.75 -15.43
N ILE A 155 -11.26 12.10 -16.02
CA ILE A 155 -9.99 11.37 -15.82
C ILE A 155 -9.48 11.56 -14.40
N LEU A 156 -9.59 12.76 -13.81
CA LEU A 156 -9.21 13.00 -12.42
C LEU A 156 -10.04 12.15 -11.45
N ARG A 157 -11.35 12.10 -11.65
CA ARG A 157 -12.25 11.23 -10.84
C ARG A 157 -11.89 9.75 -11.00
N GLN A 158 -11.62 9.34 -12.21
CA GLN A 158 -11.25 7.95 -12.51
C GLN A 158 -9.89 7.60 -11.94
N ALA A 159 -8.89 8.50 -11.97
CA ALA A 159 -7.59 8.31 -11.33
C ALA A 159 -7.73 8.07 -9.82
N VAL A 160 -8.55 8.88 -9.12
CA VAL A 160 -8.85 8.66 -7.69
C VAL A 160 -9.54 7.32 -7.48
N SER A 161 -10.60 7.02 -8.23
CA SER A 161 -11.35 5.76 -8.11
C SER A 161 -10.47 4.53 -8.37
N CYS A 162 -9.65 4.56 -9.43
CA CYS A 162 -8.72 3.49 -9.75
C CYS A 162 -7.63 3.33 -8.68
N SER A 163 -7.08 4.44 -8.16
CA SER A 163 -6.06 4.38 -7.12
C SER A 163 -6.60 3.79 -5.81
N VAL A 164 -7.82 4.13 -5.41
CA VAL A 164 -8.48 3.55 -4.24
C VAL A 164 -8.76 2.07 -4.43
N ARG A 165 -9.26 1.70 -5.61
CA ARG A 165 -9.72 0.33 -5.90
C ARG A 165 -8.57 -0.65 -6.15
N TYR A 166 -7.47 -0.19 -6.75
CA TYR A 166 -6.43 -1.08 -7.27
C TYR A 166 -5.06 -0.92 -6.60
N LEU A 167 -4.76 0.25 -5.99
CA LEU A 167 -3.46 0.53 -5.39
C LEU A 167 -3.61 0.61 -3.86
N HIS A 168 -3.32 -0.51 -3.16
CA HIS A 168 -3.47 -0.62 -1.71
C HIS A 168 -2.17 -0.45 -0.93
N ASP A 169 -1.04 -0.38 -1.63
CA ASP A 169 0.31 -0.27 -1.06
C ASP A 169 0.70 1.14 -0.65
N ARG A 170 -0.05 2.15 -1.08
CA ARG A 170 0.18 3.58 -0.83
C ARG A 170 -1.09 4.30 -0.43
N TYR A 171 -0.93 5.53 0.07
CA TYR A 171 -2.03 6.38 0.55
C TYR A 171 -2.39 7.48 -0.45
N LEU A 172 -3.62 7.97 -0.37
CA LEU A 172 -4.02 9.21 -1.05
C LEU A 172 -3.31 10.42 -0.37
N PRO A 173 -3.00 11.49 -1.10
CA PRO A 173 -3.23 11.70 -2.53
C PRO A 173 -2.16 11.10 -3.43
N ASP A 174 -0.98 10.71 -2.91
CA ASP A 174 0.21 10.34 -3.69
C ASP A 174 -0.07 9.27 -4.75
N LYS A 175 -0.75 8.16 -4.38
CA LYS A 175 -1.07 7.09 -5.33
C LYS A 175 -1.93 7.56 -6.52
N ALA A 176 -2.79 8.56 -6.31
CA ALA A 176 -3.62 9.12 -7.37
C ALA A 176 -2.86 10.12 -8.22
N ILE A 177 -1.96 10.89 -7.62
CA ILE A 177 -1.04 11.81 -8.31
C ILE A 177 -0.09 11.03 -9.20
N ASP A 178 0.57 10.00 -8.67
CA ASP A 178 1.47 9.14 -9.42
C ASP A 178 0.78 8.49 -10.63
N LEU A 179 -0.46 7.99 -10.41
CA LEU A 179 -1.25 7.38 -11.48
C LEU A 179 -1.61 8.39 -12.57
N LEU A 180 -1.93 9.62 -12.19
CA LEU A 180 -2.23 10.70 -13.12
C LEU A 180 -0.99 11.09 -13.92
N ASP A 181 0.17 11.25 -13.27
CA ASP A 181 1.44 11.62 -13.89
C ASP A 181 1.88 10.60 -14.93
N GLU A 182 1.84 9.31 -14.58
CA GLU A 182 2.15 8.22 -15.50
C GLU A 182 1.16 8.15 -16.68
N ALA A 183 -0.15 8.38 -16.42
CA ALA A 183 -1.16 8.40 -17.47
C ALA A 183 -0.95 9.58 -18.45
N CYS A 184 -0.57 10.76 -17.93
CA CYS A 184 -0.21 11.91 -18.74
C CYS A 184 1.02 11.61 -19.63
N SER A 185 2.07 11.03 -19.04
CA SER A 185 3.28 10.62 -19.76
C SER A 185 2.97 9.63 -20.88
N ARG A 186 2.13 8.62 -20.60
CA ARG A 186 1.71 7.63 -21.59
C ARG A 186 0.87 8.26 -22.71
N ALA A 187 -0.11 9.09 -22.36
CA ALA A 187 -0.96 9.76 -23.33
C ALA A 187 -0.13 10.64 -24.25
N ARG A 188 0.89 11.33 -23.75
CA ARG A 188 1.82 12.09 -24.55
C ARG A 188 2.56 11.22 -25.56
N ILE A 189 3.14 10.09 -25.13
CA ILE A 189 3.85 9.16 -26.03
C ILE A 189 2.89 8.63 -27.12
N ARG A 190 1.67 8.23 -26.75
CA ARG A 190 0.65 7.78 -27.72
C ARG A 190 0.31 8.86 -28.74
N CYS A 191 0.04 10.09 -28.28
CA CYS A 191 -0.31 11.19 -29.15
C CYS A 191 0.85 11.61 -30.08
N GLU A 192 2.10 11.53 -29.62
CA GLU A 192 3.28 11.74 -30.47
C GLU A 192 3.38 10.68 -31.58
N GLN A 193 3.12 9.40 -31.25
CA GLN A 193 3.13 8.30 -32.22
C GLN A 193 1.99 8.42 -33.23
N GLU A 194 0.81 8.85 -32.80
CA GLU A 194 -0.39 8.98 -33.64
C GLU A 194 -0.47 10.35 -34.35
N HIS A 195 0.50 11.26 -34.15
CA HIS A 195 0.53 12.63 -34.68
C HIS A 195 -0.74 13.45 -34.37
N VAL A 196 -1.27 13.30 -33.13
CA VAL A 196 -2.48 14.01 -32.70
C VAL A 196 -2.14 15.47 -32.34
N SER A 197 -2.87 16.42 -32.94
CA SER A 197 -2.62 17.85 -32.74
C SER A 197 -3.01 18.39 -31.37
N CYS A 198 -4.00 17.77 -30.69
CA CYS A 198 -4.47 18.14 -29.36
C CYS A 198 -4.43 16.89 -28.45
N PRO A 199 -3.31 16.65 -27.74
CA PRO A 199 -3.20 15.49 -26.89
C PRO A 199 -4.12 15.61 -25.67
N VAL A 200 -4.92 14.57 -25.42
CA VAL A 200 -5.85 14.46 -24.29
C VAL A 200 -5.63 13.12 -23.60
N VAL A 201 -5.64 13.14 -22.28
CA VAL A 201 -5.59 11.90 -21.48
C VAL A 201 -6.90 11.16 -21.60
N THR A 202 -6.85 9.85 -21.90
CA THR A 202 -8.02 9.01 -22.05
C THR A 202 -8.15 7.97 -20.93
N GLU A 203 -9.34 7.39 -20.79
CA GLU A 203 -9.57 6.26 -19.88
C GLU A 203 -8.67 5.06 -20.20
N SER A 204 -8.35 4.86 -21.47
CA SER A 204 -7.45 3.79 -21.92
C SER A 204 -6.02 4.00 -21.38
N ASP A 205 -5.53 5.25 -21.35
CA ASP A 205 -4.20 5.54 -20.82
C ASP A 205 -4.12 5.20 -19.34
N LEU A 206 -5.13 5.60 -18.54
CA LEU A 206 -5.25 5.21 -17.13
C LEU A 206 -5.35 3.70 -16.95
N ALA A 207 -6.21 3.03 -17.73
CA ALA A 207 -6.43 1.61 -17.63
C ALA A 207 -5.14 0.81 -17.91
N GLU A 208 -4.34 1.24 -18.88
CA GLU A 208 -3.08 0.59 -19.19
C GLU A 208 -2.03 0.76 -18.09
N ILE A 209 -1.91 1.95 -17.48
CA ILE A 209 -1.01 2.15 -16.34
C ILE A 209 -1.42 1.30 -15.14
N VAL A 210 -2.71 1.29 -14.80
CA VAL A 210 -3.23 0.42 -13.74
C VAL A 210 -2.93 -1.04 -14.07
N SER A 211 -3.15 -1.47 -15.31
CA SER A 211 -2.84 -2.82 -15.80
C SER A 211 -1.37 -3.19 -15.62
N MET A 212 -0.45 -2.28 -15.96
CA MET A 212 0.99 -2.50 -15.79
C MET A 212 1.38 -2.65 -14.32
N ARG A 213 0.82 -1.83 -13.43
CA ARG A 213 1.12 -1.88 -12.00
C ARG A 213 0.57 -3.12 -11.30
N ILE A 214 -0.63 -3.58 -11.69
CA ILE A 214 -1.29 -4.73 -11.06
C ILE A 214 -0.92 -6.05 -11.75
N GLY A 215 -0.35 -6.00 -12.95
CA GLY A 215 -0.06 -7.17 -13.77
C GLY A 215 -1.30 -7.80 -14.41
N ILE A 216 -2.45 -7.11 -14.45
CA ILE A 216 -3.70 -7.60 -15.04
C ILE A 216 -4.22 -6.60 -16.07
N PRO A 217 -4.61 -7.03 -17.28
CA PRO A 217 -5.17 -6.13 -18.28
C PRO A 217 -6.50 -5.52 -17.82
N VAL A 218 -6.50 -4.25 -17.40
CA VAL A 218 -7.69 -3.54 -16.90
C VAL A 218 -8.75 -3.36 -18.00
N GLN A 219 -8.34 -3.24 -19.26
CA GLN A 219 -9.28 -3.20 -20.39
C GLN A 219 -10.12 -4.47 -20.53
N LYS A 220 -9.63 -5.60 -20.01
CA LYS A 220 -10.38 -6.87 -19.99
C LYS A 220 -11.38 -6.96 -18.82
N ILE A 221 -11.36 -6.01 -17.87
CA ILE A 221 -12.23 -6.04 -16.68
C ILE A 221 -13.68 -5.60 -17.01
N THR A 222 -13.94 -4.84 -18.06
CA THR A 222 -15.27 -4.23 -18.26
C THR A 222 -16.22 -5.01 -19.17
N THR A 223 -15.79 -5.57 -20.29
CA THR A 223 -16.70 -6.26 -21.24
C THR A 223 -16.26 -7.67 -21.60
N ALA A 224 -14.97 -7.88 -21.81
CA ALA A 224 -14.43 -9.21 -22.16
C ALA A 224 -14.43 -10.17 -20.95
N GLN A 225 -14.44 -9.69 -19.72
CA GLN A 225 -14.53 -10.55 -18.53
C GLN A 225 -15.90 -11.19 -18.36
N GLN A 226 -16.99 -10.51 -18.70
CA GLN A 226 -18.31 -11.13 -18.68
C GLN A 226 -18.40 -12.26 -19.71
N GLN A 227 -17.83 -12.06 -20.91
CA GLN A 227 -17.75 -13.11 -21.94
C GLN A 227 -16.82 -14.25 -21.52
N ARG A 228 -15.64 -13.97 -20.96
CA ARG A 228 -14.72 -15.00 -20.47
C ARG A 228 -15.25 -15.81 -19.27
N LEU A 229 -16.04 -15.18 -18.39
CA LEU A 229 -16.70 -15.94 -17.32
C LEU A 229 -17.76 -16.91 -17.88
N MET A 230 -18.41 -16.58 -18.99
CA MET A 230 -19.34 -17.50 -19.67
C MET A 230 -18.61 -18.66 -20.38
N THR A 231 -17.38 -18.45 -20.85
CA THR A 231 -16.55 -19.50 -21.49
C THR A 231 -15.70 -20.27 -20.48
N LEU A 232 -15.53 -19.76 -19.26
CA LEU A 232 -14.68 -20.34 -18.20
C LEU A 232 -14.99 -21.82 -17.93
N GLU A 233 -16.28 -22.18 -17.85
CA GLU A 233 -16.70 -23.57 -17.62
C GLU A 233 -16.22 -24.48 -18.76
N GLN A 234 -16.39 -24.05 -20.01
CA GLN A 234 -15.99 -24.81 -21.20
C GLN A 234 -14.47 -24.93 -21.31
N GLU A 235 -13.75 -23.85 -21.05
CA GLU A 235 -12.29 -23.83 -21.10
C GLU A 235 -11.67 -24.71 -20.01
N LEU A 236 -12.19 -24.67 -18.80
CA LEU A 236 -11.77 -25.57 -17.70
C LEU A 236 -12.09 -27.03 -17.99
N GLN A 237 -13.26 -27.33 -18.61
CA GLN A 237 -13.64 -28.70 -18.99
C GLN A 237 -12.75 -29.28 -20.08
N GLN A 238 -12.20 -28.45 -20.99
CA GLN A 238 -11.23 -28.88 -22.00
C GLN A 238 -9.87 -29.24 -21.42
N GLN A 239 -9.45 -28.55 -20.36
CA GLN A 239 -8.14 -28.78 -19.72
C GLN A 239 -8.17 -29.88 -18.65
N ILE A 240 -9.30 -30.02 -17.97
CA ILE A 240 -9.44 -30.93 -16.81
C ILE A 240 -10.50 -31.96 -17.09
N ILE A 241 -10.08 -33.19 -17.29
CA ILE A 241 -10.96 -34.31 -17.55
C ILE A 241 -11.51 -34.86 -16.23
N GLY A 242 -12.84 -35.02 -16.12
CA GLY A 242 -13.47 -35.80 -15.06
C GLY A 242 -14.04 -35.02 -13.86
N HIS A 243 -13.89 -33.70 -13.77
CA HIS A 243 -14.37 -32.89 -12.64
C HIS A 243 -15.52 -31.93 -12.99
N THR A 244 -16.42 -32.32 -13.88
CA THR A 244 -17.49 -31.47 -14.44
C THR A 244 -18.35 -30.79 -13.39
N ALA A 245 -18.73 -31.51 -12.31
CA ALA A 245 -19.53 -30.94 -11.21
C ALA A 245 -18.77 -29.86 -10.42
N ALA A 246 -17.50 -30.11 -10.09
CA ALA A 246 -16.67 -29.16 -9.37
C ALA A 246 -16.38 -27.91 -10.22
N ILE A 247 -16.09 -28.08 -11.50
CA ILE A 247 -15.87 -26.98 -12.47
C ILE A 247 -17.13 -26.12 -12.59
N ARG A 248 -18.31 -26.73 -12.72
CA ARG A 248 -19.57 -26.00 -12.80
C ARG A 248 -19.86 -25.19 -11.52
N GLN A 249 -19.65 -25.77 -10.34
CA GLN A 249 -19.84 -25.06 -9.08
C GLN A 249 -18.87 -23.89 -8.94
N LEU A 250 -17.59 -24.10 -9.27
CA LEU A 250 -16.57 -23.06 -9.27
C LEU A 250 -16.93 -21.92 -10.21
N SER A 251 -17.24 -22.23 -11.47
CA SER A 251 -17.60 -21.23 -12.47
C SER A 251 -18.85 -20.44 -12.08
N ALA A 252 -19.90 -21.12 -11.59
CA ALA A 252 -21.12 -20.46 -11.13
C ALA A 252 -20.88 -19.53 -9.94
N ALA A 253 -20.03 -19.93 -8.97
CA ALA A 253 -19.70 -19.09 -7.83
C ALA A 253 -18.87 -17.86 -8.24
N LEU A 254 -17.93 -18.02 -9.18
CA LEU A 254 -17.13 -16.94 -9.73
C LEU A 254 -17.98 -15.93 -10.53
N ILE A 255 -18.94 -16.41 -11.30
CA ILE A 255 -19.91 -15.55 -12.00
C ILE A 255 -20.70 -14.72 -10.98
N ARG A 256 -21.26 -15.35 -9.93
CA ARG A 256 -22.00 -14.63 -8.87
C ARG A 256 -21.14 -13.59 -8.15
N ALA A 257 -19.89 -13.93 -7.81
CA ALA A 257 -18.99 -13.02 -7.13
C ALA A 257 -18.66 -11.77 -7.97
N ARG A 258 -18.65 -11.87 -9.28
CA ARG A 258 -18.35 -10.74 -10.19
C ARG A 258 -19.57 -9.96 -10.68
N THR A 259 -20.77 -10.48 -10.52
CA THR A 259 -22.02 -9.77 -10.90
C THR A 259 -22.49 -8.75 -9.86
N GLY A 260 -21.68 -8.45 -8.84
CA GLY A 260 -22.02 -7.46 -7.80
C GLY A 260 -22.95 -7.97 -6.70
N LEU A 261 -23.23 -9.28 -6.67
CA LEU A 261 -24.07 -9.93 -5.65
C LEU A 261 -23.24 -10.42 -4.45
N ARG A 262 -22.05 -9.84 -4.21
CA ARG A 262 -21.19 -10.19 -3.08
C ARG A 262 -21.15 -9.06 -2.06
N GLU A 263 -20.83 -9.39 -0.82
CA GLU A 263 -20.45 -8.42 0.20
C GLU A 263 -19.07 -7.83 -0.18
N GLU A 264 -18.96 -6.49 -0.18
CA GLU A 264 -17.75 -5.79 -0.65
C GLU A 264 -16.50 -6.13 0.16
N ASN A 265 -16.66 -6.54 1.43
CA ASN A 265 -15.57 -6.80 2.36
C ASN A 265 -15.15 -8.27 2.43
N ARG A 266 -15.46 -9.11 1.42
CA ARG A 266 -15.09 -10.52 1.42
C ARG A 266 -14.27 -10.90 0.18
N PRO A 267 -13.43 -11.95 0.26
CA PRO A 267 -12.72 -12.50 -0.91
C PRO A 267 -13.66 -12.83 -2.07
N ILE A 268 -13.12 -12.92 -3.29
CA ILE A 268 -13.87 -13.31 -4.52
C ILE A 268 -14.67 -14.59 -4.30
N GLY A 269 -14.08 -15.53 -3.56
CA GLY A 269 -14.70 -16.77 -3.16
C GLY A 269 -13.75 -17.62 -2.32
N CYS A 270 -14.33 -18.54 -1.53
CA CYS A 270 -13.60 -19.51 -0.73
C CYS A 270 -14.10 -20.89 -1.10
N PHE A 271 -13.22 -21.79 -1.52
CA PHE A 271 -13.54 -23.15 -1.96
C PHE A 271 -12.74 -24.18 -1.18
N LEU A 272 -13.40 -25.24 -0.77
CA LEU A 272 -12.75 -26.40 -0.19
C LEU A 272 -12.86 -27.57 -1.18
N PHE A 273 -11.72 -28.02 -1.70
CA PHE A 273 -11.64 -29.17 -2.59
C PHE A 273 -11.29 -30.41 -1.76
N THR A 274 -12.25 -31.29 -1.59
CA THR A 274 -12.08 -32.56 -0.86
C THR A 274 -11.95 -33.74 -1.81
N GLY A 275 -11.15 -34.75 -1.46
CA GLY A 275 -10.99 -35.97 -2.24
C GLY A 275 -9.61 -36.62 -2.07
N PRO A 276 -9.40 -37.85 -2.57
CA PRO A 276 -8.13 -38.55 -2.43
C PRO A 276 -6.96 -37.82 -3.09
N THR A 277 -5.75 -38.17 -2.69
CA THR A 277 -4.52 -37.65 -3.28
C THR A 277 -4.43 -38.02 -4.77
N GLY A 278 -3.92 -37.12 -5.62
CA GLY A 278 -3.68 -37.41 -7.04
C GLY A 278 -4.87 -37.21 -7.97
N VAL A 279 -6.07 -36.84 -7.46
CA VAL A 279 -7.27 -36.65 -8.31
C VAL A 279 -7.27 -35.32 -9.10
N GLY A 280 -6.28 -34.44 -8.93
CA GLY A 280 -6.17 -33.20 -9.71
C GLY A 280 -6.65 -31.93 -9.00
N LYS A 281 -6.85 -31.91 -7.67
CA LYS A 281 -7.26 -30.73 -6.90
C LYS A 281 -6.36 -29.51 -7.14
N THR A 282 -5.05 -29.70 -7.05
CA THR A 282 -4.04 -28.66 -7.30
C THR A 282 -4.00 -28.24 -8.78
N ALA A 283 -4.26 -29.17 -9.72
CA ALA A 283 -4.35 -28.86 -11.15
C ALA A 283 -5.55 -27.95 -11.46
N LEU A 284 -6.71 -28.22 -10.82
CA LEU A 284 -7.88 -27.36 -10.92
C LEU A 284 -7.63 -25.95 -10.39
N ALA A 285 -6.93 -25.80 -9.27
CA ALA A 285 -6.55 -24.50 -8.72
C ALA A 285 -5.62 -23.72 -9.67
N LYS A 286 -4.63 -24.41 -10.28
CA LYS A 286 -3.74 -23.81 -11.29
C LYS A 286 -4.49 -23.34 -12.53
N ALA A 287 -5.40 -24.16 -13.04
CA ALA A 287 -6.21 -23.81 -14.20
C ALA A 287 -7.14 -22.62 -13.87
N ALA A 288 -7.78 -22.61 -12.69
CA ALA A 288 -8.58 -21.48 -12.25
C ALA A 288 -7.78 -20.17 -12.19
N ALA A 289 -6.54 -20.20 -11.66
CA ALA A 289 -5.67 -19.03 -11.64
C ALA A 289 -5.37 -18.50 -13.03
N LEU A 290 -4.96 -19.38 -13.94
CA LEU A 290 -4.64 -19.01 -15.31
C LEU A 290 -5.82 -18.38 -16.05
N HIS A 291 -7.02 -18.96 -15.90
CA HIS A 291 -8.22 -18.47 -16.61
C HIS A 291 -8.83 -17.21 -15.99
N LEU A 292 -8.68 -17.03 -14.65
CA LEU A 292 -9.19 -15.84 -13.97
C LEU A 292 -8.33 -14.60 -14.17
N PHE A 293 -7.02 -14.78 -14.17
CA PHE A 293 -6.07 -13.68 -14.11
C PHE A 293 -5.11 -13.62 -15.31
N ASP A 294 -5.20 -14.57 -16.27
CA ASP A 294 -4.33 -14.67 -17.48
C ASP A 294 -2.82 -14.79 -17.15
N ASP A 295 -2.48 -15.11 -15.90
CA ASP A 295 -1.10 -15.20 -15.43
C ASP A 295 -0.89 -16.46 -14.59
N LYS A 296 0.10 -17.27 -14.96
CA LYS A 296 0.46 -18.48 -14.21
C LYS A 296 1.03 -18.15 -12.83
N ASP A 297 1.65 -16.99 -12.70
CA ASP A 297 2.25 -16.51 -11.47
C ASP A 297 1.22 -15.89 -10.50
N SER A 298 -0.04 -15.77 -10.91
CA SER A 298 -1.15 -15.35 -10.03
C SER A 298 -1.54 -16.42 -8.99
N LEU A 299 -0.96 -17.63 -9.07
CA LEU A 299 -1.16 -18.68 -8.06
C LEU A 299 -0.12 -18.58 -6.94
N ILE A 300 -0.57 -18.26 -5.74
CA ILE A 300 0.23 -18.30 -4.52
C ILE A 300 -0.08 -19.61 -3.79
N ARG A 301 0.88 -20.53 -3.73
CA ARG A 301 0.71 -21.82 -3.06
C ARG A 301 1.41 -21.83 -1.70
N PHE A 302 0.71 -22.37 -0.71
CA PHE A 302 1.20 -22.72 0.62
C PHE A 302 0.92 -24.19 0.89
N ASP A 303 1.96 -24.95 1.19
CA ASP A 303 1.84 -26.34 1.61
C ASP A 303 1.71 -26.39 3.14
N MET A 304 0.55 -26.80 3.64
CA MET A 304 0.26 -26.77 5.06
C MET A 304 1.05 -27.78 5.89
N SER A 305 1.71 -28.74 5.24
CA SER A 305 2.68 -29.60 5.92
C SER A 305 3.91 -28.86 6.45
N GLU A 306 4.24 -27.69 5.90
CA GLU A 306 5.30 -26.81 6.40
C GLU A 306 4.85 -25.97 7.61
N TYR A 307 3.54 -25.91 7.89
CA TYR A 307 2.93 -25.04 8.90
C TYR A 307 2.19 -25.84 10.00
N MET A 308 2.74 -26.99 10.38
CA MET A 308 2.19 -27.87 11.42
C MET A 308 2.45 -27.35 12.84
N GLU A 309 3.52 -26.59 13.03
CA GLU A 309 3.95 -26.14 14.35
C GLU A 309 3.65 -24.65 14.57
N LYS A 310 3.36 -24.27 15.83
CA LYS A 310 3.00 -22.90 16.18
C LYS A 310 4.01 -21.84 15.72
N HIS A 311 5.31 -22.15 15.80
CA HIS A 311 6.35 -21.21 15.38
C HIS A 311 6.40 -20.99 13.85
N THR A 312 5.87 -21.94 13.05
CA THR A 312 5.82 -21.78 11.60
C THR A 312 4.66 -20.89 11.14
N VAL A 313 3.61 -20.76 11.98
CA VAL A 313 2.50 -19.81 11.72
C VAL A 313 3.01 -18.37 11.67
N SER A 314 4.01 -18.03 12.49
CA SER A 314 4.64 -16.70 12.47
C SER A 314 5.29 -16.37 11.13
N LYS A 315 5.74 -17.35 10.34
CA LYS A 315 6.27 -17.12 8.99
C LYS A 315 5.18 -16.68 8.02
N LEU A 316 3.93 -17.08 8.28
CA LEU A 316 2.81 -16.75 7.40
C LEU A 316 2.34 -15.30 7.57
N ILE A 317 2.23 -14.82 8.84
CA ILE A 317 1.69 -13.50 9.20
C ILE A 317 2.73 -12.52 9.74
N GLY A 318 3.97 -12.97 9.98
CA GLY A 318 5.06 -12.21 10.59
C GLY A 318 5.28 -12.59 12.07
N ALA A 319 6.51 -12.41 12.55
CA ALA A 319 6.86 -12.68 13.94
C ALA A 319 6.39 -11.54 14.86
N PRO A 320 5.96 -11.83 16.10
CA PRO A 320 5.64 -10.80 17.09
C PRO A 320 6.85 -9.90 17.41
N PRO A 321 6.63 -8.68 17.91
CA PRO A 321 7.70 -7.79 18.34
C PRO A 321 8.67 -8.47 19.30
N GLY A 322 9.98 -8.36 19.03
CA GLY A 322 11.04 -8.94 19.87
C GLY A 322 11.51 -10.35 19.47
N TYR A 323 10.92 -10.98 18.47
CA TYR A 323 11.38 -12.25 17.91
C TYR A 323 12.20 -12.06 16.64
N VAL A 324 13.13 -13.00 16.37
CA VAL A 324 13.92 -13.02 15.14
C VAL A 324 13.00 -13.12 13.92
N GLY A 325 13.16 -12.22 12.93
CA GLY A 325 12.29 -12.16 11.74
C GLY A 325 11.12 -11.18 11.87
N TYR A 326 11.05 -10.34 12.91
CA TYR A 326 10.01 -9.32 13.06
C TYR A 326 10.02 -8.28 11.91
N GLU A 327 11.20 -7.94 11.39
CA GLU A 327 11.34 -6.99 10.27
C GLU A 327 10.94 -7.61 8.92
N GLU A 328 10.96 -8.94 8.82
CA GLU A 328 10.47 -9.68 7.67
C GLU A 328 8.95 -9.85 7.87
N GLY A 329 8.15 -9.12 7.11
CA GLY A 329 6.69 -9.24 7.13
C GLY A 329 6.24 -10.67 6.83
N GLY A 330 4.99 -11.03 7.16
CA GLY A 330 4.46 -12.37 6.90
C GLY A 330 4.42 -12.69 5.40
N THR A 331 4.88 -13.87 5.02
CA THR A 331 4.99 -14.30 3.61
C THR A 331 3.64 -14.27 2.88
N LEU A 332 2.52 -14.55 3.57
CA LEU A 332 1.18 -14.47 3.00
C LEU A 332 0.80 -13.01 2.69
N CYS A 333 0.94 -12.12 3.67
CA CYS A 333 0.59 -10.72 3.53
C CYS A 333 1.45 -10.02 2.47
N GLU A 334 2.75 -10.30 2.43
CA GLU A 334 3.64 -9.72 1.43
C GLU A 334 3.32 -10.16 0.01
N ARG A 335 3.07 -11.46 -0.21
CA ARG A 335 2.75 -11.98 -1.54
C ARG A 335 1.43 -11.42 -2.05
N VAL A 336 0.41 -11.29 -1.18
CA VAL A 336 -0.89 -10.73 -1.55
C VAL A 336 -0.80 -9.22 -1.79
N ARG A 337 -0.03 -8.47 -1.00
CA ARG A 337 0.22 -7.04 -1.28
C ARG A 337 0.90 -6.81 -2.62
N LYS A 338 1.88 -7.65 -2.98
CA LYS A 338 2.55 -7.59 -4.29
C LYS A 338 1.62 -7.98 -5.44
N ARG A 339 0.66 -8.88 -5.20
CA ARG A 339 -0.31 -9.39 -6.19
C ARG A 339 -1.70 -9.52 -5.58
N PRO A 340 -2.47 -8.42 -5.48
CA PRO A 340 -3.80 -8.44 -4.87
C PRO A 340 -4.80 -9.33 -5.61
N TYR A 341 -4.64 -9.47 -6.93
CA TYR A 341 -5.45 -10.32 -7.79
C TYR A 341 -4.77 -11.68 -7.97
N CYS A 342 -5.07 -12.61 -7.05
CA CYS A 342 -4.41 -13.90 -7.04
C CYS A 342 -5.36 -15.04 -6.61
N VAL A 343 -4.94 -16.26 -6.91
CA VAL A 343 -5.50 -17.47 -6.31
C VAL A 343 -4.55 -17.91 -5.20
N ILE A 344 -5.06 -18.02 -3.99
CA ILE A 344 -4.29 -18.52 -2.84
C ILE A 344 -4.70 -19.97 -2.59
N LEU A 345 -3.76 -20.87 -2.77
CA LEU A 345 -3.96 -22.29 -2.57
C LEU A 345 -3.31 -22.71 -1.24
N PHE A 346 -4.13 -23.14 -0.29
CA PHE A 346 -3.71 -23.82 0.93
C PHE A 346 -3.82 -25.33 0.72
N ASP A 347 -2.71 -25.98 0.45
CA ASP A 347 -2.68 -27.39 0.12
C ASP A 347 -2.58 -28.23 1.40
N GLU A 348 -3.40 -29.30 1.52
CA GLU A 348 -3.48 -30.21 2.67
C GLU A 348 -3.83 -29.51 4.01
N ILE A 349 -4.93 -28.75 4.02
CA ILE A 349 -5.35 -27.93 5.17
C ILE A 349 -5.50 -28.72 6.48
N GLU A 350 -5.79 -30.02 6.39
CA GLU A 350 -5.87 -30.91 7.55
C GLU A 350 -4.58 -31.08 8.34
N LYS A 351 -3.44 -30.72 7.75
CA LYS A 351 -2.13 -30.74 8.39
C LYS A 351 -1.76 -29.42 9.07
N ALA A 352 -2.51 -28.35 8.80
CA ALA A 352 -2.22 -27.03 9.34
C ALA A 352 -2.39 -26.96 10.86
N HIS A 353 -1.57 -26.11 11.50
CA HIS A 353 -1.80 -25.76 12.89
C HIS A 353 -3.17 -25.07 13.07
N PRO A 354 -3.93 -25.31 14.16
CA PRO A 354 -5.26 -24.72 14.38
C PRO A 354 -5.30 -23.19 14.27
N ASP A 355 -4.24 -22.49 14.65
CA ASP A 355 -4.15 -21.03 14.54
C ASP A 355 -4.28 -20.55 13.09
N ILE A 356 -3.90 -21.35 12.09
CA ILE A 356 -4.09 -21.01 10.67
C ILE A 356 -5.57 -20.99 10.31
N CYS A 357 -6.37 -21.86 10.89
CA CYS A 357 -7.82 -21.83 10.66
C CYS A 357 -8.44 -20.51 11.16
N ASN A 358 -7.96 -19.98 12.29
CA ASN A 358 -8.42 -18.68 12.80
C ASN A 358 -8.04 -17.52 11.86
N ILE A 359 -6.83 -17.56 11.29
CA ILE A 359 -6.38 -16.59 10.29
C ILE A 359 -7.26 -16.66 9.04
N LEU A 360 -7.53 -17.87 8.56
CA LEU A 360 -8.40 -18.09 7.40
C LEU A 360 -9.83 -17.59 7.65
N LEU A 361 -10.38 -17.83 8.86
CA LEU A 361 -11.70 -17.31 9.23
C LEU A 361 -11.73 -15.79 9.17
N GLN A 362 -10.72 -15.10 9.72
CA GLN A 362 -10.63 -13.65 9.64
C GLN A 362 -10.57 -13.16 8.18
N ILE A 363 -9.78 -13.80 7.34
CA ILE A 363 -9.71 -13.44 5.91
C ILE A 363 -11.08 -13.66 5.23
N MET A 364 -11.77 -14.76 5.53
CA MET A 364 -13.06 -15.09 4.91
C MET A 364 -14.19 -14.17 5.36
N GLU A 365 -14.16 -13.66 6.59
CA GLU A 365 -15.20 -12.81 7.16
C GLU A 365 -14.96 -11.33 6.88
N ASP A 366 -13.74 -10.85 7.16
CA ASP A 366 -13.39 -9.44 7.11
C ASP A 366 -12.74 -9.03 5.78
N GLY A 367 -12.24 -10.00 4.99
CA GLY A 367 -11.48 -9.75 3.75
C GLY A 367 -10.14 -9.06 3.97
N VAL A 368 -9.73 -8.85 5.22
CA VAL A 368 -8.51 -8.13 5.58
C VAL A 368 -7.76 -8.89 6.66
N LEU A 369 -6.43 -8.93 6.55
CA LEU A 369 -5.55 -9.48 7.58
C LEU A 369 -4.49 -8.44 7.95
N SER A 370 -4.26 -8.25 9.25
CA SER A 370 -3.16 -7.42 9.75
C SER A 370 -1.92 -8.29 10.01
N ASP A 371 -0.78 -7.87 9.47
CA ASP A 371 0.49 -8.52 9.77
C ASP A 371 1.00 -8.13 11.18
N SER A 372 2.11 -8.74 11.60
CA SER A 372 2.74 -8.45 12.90
C SER A 372 3.16 -6.98 13.08
N ASN A 373 3.36 -6.25 11.99
CA ASN A 373 3.70 -4.82 11.98
C ASN A 373 2.45 -3.92 12.03
N GLY A 374 1.24 -4.49 12.12
CA GLY A 374 -0.02 -3.76 12.10
C GLY A 374 -0.45 -3.28 10.71
N ARG A 375 0.24 -3.68 9.65
CA ARG A 375 -0.09 -3.31 8.28
C ARG A 375 -1.23 -4.20 7.78
N LYS A 376 -2.31 -3.58 7.34
CA LYS A 376 -3.46 -4.29 6.78
C LYS A 376 -3.17 -4.74 5.35
N THR A 377 -3.57 -5.97 5.04
CA THR A 377 -3.51 -6.58 3.70
C THR A 377 -4.92 -6.92 3.27
N ASP A 378 -5.31 -6.46 2.10
CA ASP A 378 -6.64 -6.66 1.51
C ASP A 378 -6.66 -7.95 0.68
N PHE A 379 -7.60 -8.85 0.99
CA PHE A 379 -7.85 -10.13 0.33
C PHE A 379 -9.15 -10.11 -0.50
N THR A 380 -9.84 -8.99 -0.59
CA THR A 380 -11.13 -8.91 -1.29
C THR A 380 -11.03 -9.28 -2.76
N ASN A 381 -9.87 -9.08 -3.39
CA ASN A 381 -9.59 -9.44 -4.77
C ASN A 381 -8.92 -10.81 -4.95
N ALA A 382 -8.76 -11.56 -3.87
CA ALA A 382 -8.17 -12.89 -3.89
C ALA A 382 -9.25 -14.00 -3.94
N LEU A 383 -8.92 -15.12 -4.59
CA LEU A 383 -9.69 -16.35 -4.56
C LEU A 383 -8.98 -17.35 -3.65
N LEU A 384 -9.63 -17.78 -2.58
CA LEU A 384 -9.07 -18.79 -1.66
C LEU A 384 -9.51 -20.18 -2.08
N ILE A 385 -8.53 -21.08 -2.22
CA ILE A 385 -8.77 -22.51 -2.46
C ILE A 385 -8.03 -23.30 -1.40
N LEU A 386 -8.77 -24.09 -0.66
CA LEU A 386 -8.24 -25.04 0.31
C LEU A 386 -8.37 -26.44 -0.27
N THR A 387 -7.35 -27.29 -0.10
CA THR A 387 -7.46 -28.69 -0.46
C THR A 387 -7.39 -29.57 0.79
N SER A 388 -8.14 -30.66 0.78
CA SER A 388 -8.08 -31.68 1.82
C SER A 388 -8.15 -33.09 1.24
N ASN A 389 -7.45 -34.03 1.87
CA ASN A 389 -7.51 -35.45 1.55
C ASN A 389 -8.55 -36.17 2.41
N LEU A 390 -9.21 -35.50 3.36
CA LEU A 390 -10.28 -36.05 4.17
C LEU A 390 -11.53 -36.26 3.32
N GLY A 391 -12.23 -37.41 3.51
CA GLY A 391 -13.46 -37.74 2.77
C GLY A 391 -13.29 -38.62 1.52
N GLY A 392 -12.07 -39.03 1.17
CA GLY A 392 -11.77 -39.82 -0.04
C GLY A 392 -11.95 -41.31 0.03
N THR A 393 -12.24 -41.86 1.20
CA THR A 393 -12.56 -43.31 1.39
C THR A 393 -13.71 -43.38 2.38
N GLY A 394 -14.80 -44.04 2.00
CA GLY A 394 -16.07 -44.18 2.71
C GLY A 394 -16.07 -44.51 4.22
N SER A 395 -15.30 -43.82 4.99
CA SER A 395 -15.34 -43.83 6.46
C SER A 395 -16.34 -42.79 6.94
N LYS A 396 -17.37 -43.24 7.62
CA LYS A 396 -18.33 -42.41 8.35
C LYS A 396 -17.58 -41.32 9.14
N PRO A 397 -18.11 -40.08 9.21
CA PRO A 397 -17.54 -39.07 10.10
C PRO A 397 -17.54 -39.63 11.53
N PRO A 398 -16.52 -39.36 12.36
CA PRO A 398 -16.56 -39.67 13.76
C PRO A 398 -17.78 -38.99 14.38
N ALA A 399 -18.64 -39.80 15.01
CA ALA A 399 -19.76 -39.32 15.79
C ALA A 399 -19.20 -38.62 17.04
N GLY A 400 -19.46 -37.34 17.23
CA GLY A 400 -19.07 -36.58 18.40
C GLY A 400 -19.31 -35.11 18.21
#